data_eef499a548e193880aeb2280dc6f7013
#
_entry.id   eef499a548e193880aeb2280dc6f7013
#
_cell.length_a   1.000
_cell.length_b   1.000
_cell.length_c   1.000
_cell.angle_alpha   90.00
_cell.angle_beta   90.00
_cell.angle_gamma   90.00
#
_symmetry.space_group_name_H-M   'P 1'
#
loop_
_entity.id
_entity.type
_entity.pdbx_description
1 polymer ?
#
loop_
_entity_poly.entity_id
_entity_poly.type
_entity_poly.pdbx_seq_one_letter_code
_entity_poly.pdbx_strand_id
1 'polypeptide(L)'
;MSDLLHEKMDYNFLDSILKVIKETPQHKYQILTKRPQRMRKYFLKNEIPKNVWLGTTIESNKVKSRIDLIRDLDTSVKWISCEPLISDLGELDLSGIDWVITVGESGVNARPMKEEWALNIQKQCKKQNVAFFFKQWGAWGSDGIKRNKKENGALLKGKIYHAYPKEKKKIVI
;
A
#
# COMPACT_ATOMS: atom_id res chain seq x y z
N MET A 1 1.43 -11.78 10.37
CA MET A 1 2.13 -11.42 9.12
C MET A 1 3.42 -10.72 9.53
N SER A 2 4.59 -11.23 9.15
CA SER A 2 5.90 -10.65 9.49
C SER A 2 6.29 -9.60 8.46
N ASP A 3 6.89 -8.49 8.94
CA ASP A 3 7.41 -7.42 8.09
C ASP A 3 8.86 -7.79 7.74
N LEU A 4 9.14 -8.00 6.45
CA LEU A 4 10.46 -8.36 5.93
C LEU A 4 11.54 -7.32 6.30
N LEU A 5 11.14 -6.09 6.53
CA LEU A 5 12.01 -4.98 6.93
C LEU A 5 11.90 -4.67 8.43
N HIS A 6 11.49 -5.65 9.24
CA HIS A 6 11.51 -5.50 10.69
C HIS A 6 12.95 -5.29 11.20
N GLU A 7 13.12 -4.50 12.25
CA GLU A 7 14.45 -4.14 12.79
C GLU A 7 15.30 -5.35 13.21
N LYS A 8 14.63 -6.41 13.67
CA LYS A 8 15.28 -7.68 14.05
C LYS A 8 15.65 -8.57 12.87
N MET A 9 15.24 -8.23 11.64
CA MET A 9 15.58 -9.00 10.45
C MET A 9 16.95 -8.58 9.94
N ASP A 10 17.83 -9.55 9.72
CA ASP A 10 19.14 -9.30 9.11
C ASP A 10 18.99 -8.97 7.61
N TYR A 11 19.84 -8.10 7.10
CA TYR A 11 19.90 -7.80 5.67
C TYR A 11 20.38 -9.00 4.85
N ASN A 12 21.21 -9.90 5.41
CA ASN A 12 21.60 -11.15 4.73
C ASN A 12 20.37 -12.03 4.41
N PHE A 13 19.37 -12.04 5.29
CA PHE A 13 18.11 -12.73 5.02
C PHE A 13 17.31 -12.03 3.91
N LEU A 14 17.30 -10.71 3.89
CA LEU A 14 16.68 -9.94 2.80
C LEU A 14 17.39 -10.22 1.47
N ASP A 15 18.72 -10.27 1.46
CA ASP A 15 19.52 -10.62 0.27
C ASP A 15 19.17 -12.00 -0.28
N SER A 16 19.00 -13.01 0.59
CA SER A 16 18.61 -14.35 0.17
C SER A 16 17.21 -14.39 -0.45
N ILE A 17 16.26 -13.62 0.08
CA ILE A 17 14.91 -13.45 -0.50
C ILE A 17 14.99 -12.77 -1.87
N LEU A 18 15.75 -11.69 -1.99
CA LEU A 18 15.90 -10.97 -3.25
C LEU A 18 16.59 -11.79 -4.32
N LYS A 19 17.49 -12.72 -3.93
CA LYS A 19 18.07 -13.70 -4.85
C LYS A 19 16.98 -14.60 -5.45
N VAL A 20 16.10 -15.19 -4.61
CA VAL A 20 14.97 -16.00 -5.09
C VAL A 20 14.03 -15.20 -5.98
N ILE A 21 13.75 -13.94 -5.61
CA ILE A 21 12.90 -13.03 -6.43
C ILE A 21 13.52 -12.80 -7.81
N LYS A 22 14.83 -12.60 -7.91
CA LYS A 22 15.52 -12.44 -9.19
C LYS A 22 15.49 -13.72 -10.05
N GLU A 23 15.55 -14.88 -9.41
CA GLU A 23 15.51 -16.20 -10.06
C GLU A 23 14.08 -16.61 -10.52
N THR A 24 13.05 -15.87 -10.09
CA THR A 24 11.64 -16.14 -10.41
C THR A 24 10.96 -14.93 -11.08
N PRO A 25 11.45 -14.47 -12.24
CA PRO A 25 10.98 -13.24 -12.91
C PRO A 25 9.53 -13.33 -13.42
N GLN A 26 8.96 -14.52 -13.53
CA GLN A 26 7.57 -14.76 -13.91
C GLN A 26 6.58 -14.31 -12.83
N HIS A 27 7.02 -14.13 -11.58
CA HIS A 27 6.18 -13.67 -10.47
C HIS A 27 6.37 -12.19 -10.19
N LYS A 28 5.31 -11.52 -9.70
CA LYS A 28 5.36 -10.16 -9.16
C LYS A 28 5.35 -10.21 -7.63
N TYR A 29 6.31 -9.55 -7.02
CA TYR A 29 6.47 -9.53 -5.58
C TYR A 29 6.13 -8.16 -5.02
N GLN A 30 5.20 -8.13 -4.08
CA GLN A 30 4.78 -6.91 -3.39
C GLN A 30 5.43 -6.90 -2.01
N ILE A 31 6.41 -6.03 -1.81
CA ILE A 31 7.06 -5.83 -0.50
C ILE A 31 6.39 -4.64 0.18
N LEU A 32 5.72 -4.90 1.30
CA LEU A 32 5.03 -3.90 2.11
C LEU A 32 5.67 -3.80 3.48
N THR A 33 5.92 -2.57 3.94
CA THR A 33 6.49 -2.34 5.27
C THR A 33 5.90 -1.13 5.98
N LYS A 34 5.89 -1.15 7.30
CA LYS A 34 5.68 0.03 8.16
C LYS A 34 6.98 0.75 8.48
N ARG A 35 8.11 0.29 7.91
CA ARG A 35 9.47 0.80 8.13
C ARG A 35 10.12 1.26 6.83
N PRO A 36 9.53 2.27 6.14
CA PRO A 36 10.05 2.73 4.85
C PRO A 36 11.45 3.33 4.95
N GLN A 37 11.86 3.86 6.12
CA GLN A 37 13.22 4.33 6.36
C GLN A 37 14.24 3.20 6.16
N ARG A 38 13.93 2.01 6.70
CA ARG A 38 14.81 0.84 6.58
C ARG A 38 14.81 0.30 5.15
N MET A 39 13.65 0.29 4.49
CA MET A 39 13.52 -0.06 3.08
C MET A 39 14.35 0.87 2.20
N ARG A 40 14.21 2.18 2.39
CA ARG A 40 14.97 3.20 1.66
C ARG A 40 16.48 3.06 1.89
N LYS A 41 16.93 2.92 3.14
CA LYS A 41 18.35 2.73 3.48
C LYS A 41 18.96 1.53 2.76
N TYR A 42 18.21 0.44 2.63
CA TYR A 42 18.66 -0.76 1.94
C TYR A 42 18.71 -0.56 0.42
N PHE A 43 17.61 -0.13 -0.20
CA PHE A 43 17.48 -0.06 -1.65
C PHE A 43 18.17 1.15 -2.31
N LEU A 44 18.62 2.14 -1.57
CA LEU A 44 19.54 3.15 -2.09
C LEU A 44 20.96 2.59 -2.38
N LYS A 45 21.30 1.44 -1.78
CA LYS A 45 22.62 0.79 -1.94
C LYS A 45 22.53 -0.52 -2.75
N ASN A 46 21.33 -1.02 -2.98
CA ASN A 46 21.10 -2.32 -3.62
C ASN A 46 20.08 -2.18 -4.75
N GLU A 47 20.31 -2.91 -5.83
CA GLU A 47 19.38 -2.94 -6.96
C GLU A 47 18.02 -3.53 -6.57
N ILE A 48 16.95 -2.89 -7.04
CA ILE A 48 15.59 -3.40 -6.89
C ILE A 48 15.28 -4.30 -8.09
N PRO A 49 14.94 -5.60 -7.88
CA PRO A 49 14.56 -6.48 -8.98
C PRO A 49 13.34 -5.93 -9.73
N LYS A 50 13.33 -6.07 -11.06
CA LYS A 50 12.28 -5.52 -11.96
C LYS A 50 10.87 -6.04 -11.65
N ASN A 51 10.76 -7.20 -11.03
CA ASN A 51 9.51 -7.84 -10.63
C ASN A 51 9.09 -7.53 -9.18
N VAL A 52 9.76 -6.57 -8.52
CA VAL A 52 9.41 -6.10 -7.17
C VAL A 52 8.61 -4.80 -7.24
N TRP A 53 7.53 -4.74 -6.51
CA TRP A 53 6.74 -3.55 -6.20
C TRP A 53 6.98 -3.16 -4.74
N LEU A 54 7.31 -1.92 -4.47
CA LEU A 54 7.60 -1.44 -3.13
C LEU A 54 6.46 -0.59 -2.58
N GLY A 55 6.05 -0.89 -1.36
CA GLY A 55 4.96 -0.19 -0.70
C GLY A 55 5.19 0.09 0.77
N THR A 56 4.48 1.09 1.29
CA THR A 56 4.43 1.39 2.72
C THR A 56 3.01 1.51 3.21
N THR A 57 2.80 1.22 4.51
CA THR A 57 1.50 1.36 5.16
C THR A 57 1.32 2.76 5.71
N ILE A 58 0.15 3.36 5.43
CA ILE A 58 -0.28 4.65 5.96
C ILE A 58 -1.68 4.50 6.56
N GLU A 59 -1.74 4.20 7.83
CA GLU A 59 -2.98 3.96 8.55
C GLU A 59 -3.65 5.23 9.12
N SER A 60 -2.86 6.29 9.32
CA SER A 60 -3.33 7.54 9.90
C SER A 60 -2.50 8.74 9.42
N ASN A 61 -3.02 9.95 9.64
CA ASN A 61 -2.33 11.19 9.30
C ASN A 61 -0.96 11.33 10.00
N LYS A 62 -0.81 10.75 11.20
CA LYS A 62 0.46 10.79 11.96
C LYS A 62 1.65 10.17 11.23
N VAL A 63 1.40 9.27 10.31
CA VAL A 63 2.45 8.51 9.58
C VAL A 63 2.45 8.77 8.08
N LYS A 64 1.71 9.77 7.59
CA LYS A 64 1.62 10.05 6.15
C LYS A 64 2.95 10.43 5.51
N SER A 65 3.90 11.00 6.25
CA SER A 65 5.26 11.30 5.77
C SER A 65 6.05 10.07 5.31
N ARG A 66 5.58 8.84 5.61
CA ARG A 66 6.16 7.62 5.06
C ARG A 66 6.11 7.58 3.53
N ILE A 67 5.19 8.31 2.89
CA ILE A 67 5.08 8.41 1.44
C ILE A 67 6.39 8.95 0.84
N ASP A 68 6.95 9.98 1.45
CA ASP A 68 8.13 10.67 0.94
C ASP A 68 9.38 9.77 0.90
N LEU A 69 9.41 8.76 1.78
CA LEU A 69 10.53 7.83 1.89
C LEU A 69 10.59 6.76 0.80
N ILE A 70 9.54 6.64 -0.01
CA ILE A 70 9.51 5.67 -1.12
C ILE A 70 9.52 6.33 -2.50
N ARG A 71 9.40 7.66 -2.59
CA ARG A 71 9.26 8.38 -3.86
C ARG A 71 10.44 8.21 -4.80
N ASP A 72 11.65 8.26 -4.25
CA ASP A 72 12.92 8.22 -5.00
C ASP A 72 13.46 6.80 -5.24
N LEU A 73 12.73 5.77 -4.78
CA LEU A 73 13.12 4.39 -5.06
C LEU A 73 12.81 4.02 -6.51
N ASP A 74 13.81 3.47 -7.23
CA ASP A 74 13.69 3.08 -8.64
C ASP A 74 13.04 1.69 -8.77
N THR A 75 11.74 1.62 -8.56
CA THR A 75 10.94 0.40 -8.74
C THR A 75 9.85 0.60 -9.78
N SER A 76 9.36 -0.48 -10.40
CA SER A 76 8.32 -0.46 -11.43
C SER A 76 6.97 0.07 -10.90
N VAL A 77 6.65 -0.20 -9.64
CA VAL A 77 5.45 0.28 -8.97
C VAL A 77 5.76 0.68 -7.52
N LYS A 78 5.37 1.89 -7.17
CA LYS A 78 5.33 2.39 -5.78
C LYS A 78 3.90 2.48 -5.31
N TRP A 79 3.62 1.93 -4.13
CA TRP A 79 2.25 1.87 -3.66
C TRP A 79 2.09 2.14 -2.16
N ILE A 80 0.89 2.55 -1.80
CA ILE A 80 0.50 2.86 -0.42
C ILE A 80 -0.63 1.92 -0.01
N SER A 81 -0.48 1.30 1.15
CA SER A 81 -1.54 0.54 1.81
C SER A 81 -2.11 1.34 2.99
N CYS A 82 -3.33 1.85 2.83
CA CYS A 82 -4.11 2.40 3.93
C CYS A 82 -4.89 1.27 4.61
N GLU A 83 -4.15 0.33 5.23
CA GLU A 83 -4.70 -0.91 5.84
C GLU A 83 -4.14 -1.12 7.24
N PRO A 84 -4.99 -0.94 8.29
CA PRO A 84 -6.34 -0.37 8.24
C PRO A 84 -6.32 1.16 8.14
N LEU A 85 -7.32 1.75 7.46
CA LEU A 85 -7.55 3.20 7.49
C LEU A 85 -8.33 3.55 8.77
N ILE A 86 -7.68 4.24 9.69
CA ILE A 86 -8.22 4.52 11.05
C ILE A 86 -8.42 6.01 11.35
N SER A 87 -8.06 6.88 10.41
CA SER A 87 -8.34 8.32 10.48
C SER A 87 -8.38 8.92 9.09
N ASP A 88 -8.91 10.15 8.97
CA ASP A 88 -8.68 10.93 7.76
C ASP A 88 -7.18 11.22 7.59
N LEU A 89 -6.70 11.06 6.36
CA LEU A 89 -5.31 11.36 6.00
C LEU A 89 -5.11 12.82 5.56
N GLY A 90 -6.21 13.57 5.39
CA GLY A 90 -6.17 14.92 4.86
C GLY A 90 -5.68 14.96 3.41
N GLU A 91 -4.96 16.01 3.06
CA GLU A 91 -4.33 16.13 1.75
C GLU A 91 -3.10 15.23 1.64
N LEU A 92 -2.99 14.54 0.49
CA LEU A 92 -1.90 13.64 0.13
C LEU A 92 -1.23 14.15 -1.14
N ASP A 93 0.08 14.35 -1.07
CA ASP A 93 0.88 14.42 -2.28
C ASP A 93 1.21 13.00 -2.77
N LEU A 94 0.54 12.57 -3.84
CA LEU A 94 0.70 11.26 -4.46
C LEU A 94 1.67 11.28 -5.65
N SER A 95 2.43 12.36 -5.84
CA SER A 95 3.45 12.42 -6.90
C SER A 95 4.43 11.25 -6.76
N GLY A 96 4.69 10.56 -7.86
CA GLY A 96 5.58 9.38 -7.88
C GLY A 96 5.00 8.10 -7.24
N ILE A 97 3.74 8.11 -6.82
CA ILE A 97 3.00 6.93 -6.35
C ILE A 97 2.12 6.41 -7.50
N ASP A 98 2.07 5.09 -7.66
CA ASP A 98 1.36 4.45 -8.76
C ASP A 98 0.04 3.81 -8.31
N TRP A 99 -0.09 3.46 -7.01
CA TRP A 99 -1.25 2.74 -6.50
C TRP A 99 -1.55 3.04 -5.04
N VAL A 100 -2.83 3.16 -4.69
CA VAL A 100 -3.32 3.30 -3.32
C VAL A 100 -4.38 2.26 -3.04
N ILE A 101 -4.18 1.46 -2.00
CA ILE A 101 -5.14 0.47 -1.50
C ILE A 101 -5.73 0.99 -0.20
N THR A 102 -7.06 0.93 -0.06
CA THR A 102 -7.77 1.33 1.16
C THR A 102 -8.59 0.18 1.71
N VAL A 103 -8.49 -0.05 3.03
CA VAL A 103 -9.12 -1.19 3.72
C VAL A 103 -9.55 -0.77 5.12
N GLY A 104 -10.76 -1.16 5.51
CA GLY A 104 -11.22 -1.06 6.89
C GLY A 104 -10.63 -2.16 7.79
N GLU A 105 -10.56 -1.91 9.09
CA GLU A 105 -10.01 -2.84 10.07
C GLU A 105 -10.89 -4.08 10.26
N SER A 106 -10.26 -5.24 10.38
CA SER A 106 -10.94 -6.52 10.67
C SER A 106 -10.54 -7.04 12.06
N GLY A 107 -11.40 -7.85 12.65
CA GLY A 107 -11.16 -8.48 13.96
C GLY A 107 -12.10 -7.98 15.07
N VAL A 108 -11.95 -8.56 16.26
CA VAL A 108 -12.87 -8.32 17.40
C VAL A 108 -12.83 -6.86 17.86
N ASN A 109 -11.64 -6.27 17.92
CA ASN A 109 -11.42 -4.89 18.39
C ASN A 109 -11.27 -3.90 17.22
N ALA A 110 -11.81 -4.22 16.02
CA ALA A 110 -11.71 -3.36 14.86
C ALA A 110 -12.38 -2.01 15.11
N ARG A 111 -11.69 -0.95 14.70
CA ARG A 111 -12.19 0.43 14.70
C ARG A 111 -12.97 0.68 13.41
N PRO A 112 -14.06 1.45 13.47
CA PRO A 112 -14.82 1.80 12.27
C PRO A 112 -14.00 2.73 11.36
N MET A 113 -14.07 2.48 10.05
CA MET A 113 -13.60 3.39 9.01
C MET A 113 -14.79 4.24 8.56
N LYS A 114 -14.61 5.56 8.44
CA LYS A 114 -15.64 6.43 7.86
C LYS A 114 -15.55 6.42 6.34
N GLU A 115 -16.71 6.38 5.68
CA GLU A 115 -16.80 6.39 4.21
C GLU A 115 -16.13 7.60 3.58
N GLU A 116 -16.31 8.77 4.21
CA GLU A 116 -15.73 10.03 3.76
C GLU A 116 -14.20 10.01 3.64
N TRP A 117 -13.50 9.25 4.52
CA TRP A 117 -12.05 9.13 4.47
C TRP A 117 -11.59 8.37 3.21
N ALA A 118 -12.26 7.24 2.92
CA ALA A 118 -11.95 6.45 1.72
C ALA A 118 -12.29 7.21 0.43
N LEU A 119 -13.40 7.96 0.43
CA LEU A 119 -13.79 8.81 -0.70
C LEU A 119 -12.86 9.99 -0.91
N ASN A 120 -12.34 10.58 0.17
CA ASN A 120 -11.34 11.65 0.07
C ASN A 120 -10.06 11.12 -0.62
N ILE A 121 -9.55 9.96 -0.21
CA ILE A 121 -8.41 9.31 -0.86
C ILE A 121 -8.72 9.02 -2.34
N GLN A 122 -9.90 8.47 -2.64
CA GLN A 122 -10.31 8.16 -4.02
C GLN A 122 -10.31 9.40 -4.92
N LYS A 123 -10.87 10.53 -4.44
CA LYS A 123 -10.88 11.81 -5.17
C LYS A 123 -9.46 12.31 -5.45
N GLN A 124 -8.57 12.21 -4.48
CA GLN A 124 -7.18 12.63 -4.61
C GLN A 124 -6.41 11.74 -5.60
N CYS A 125 -6.63 10.41 -5.56
CA CYS A 125 -6.09 9.48 -6.53
C CYS A 125 -6.55 9.82 -7.96
N LYS A 126 -7.85 10.09 -8.15
CA LYS A 126 -8.40 10.51 -9.44
C LYS A 126 -7.77 11.81 -9.94
N LYS A 127 -7.64 12.83 -9.07
CA LYS A 127 -7.05 14.13 -9.41
C LYS A 127 -5.59 14.01 -9.83
N GLN A 128 -4.84 13.10 -9.22
CA GLN A 128 -3.41 12.92 -9.41
C GLN A 128 -3.08 11.74 -10.36
N ASN A 129 -4.10 11.14 -11.01
CA ASN A 129 -3.95 10.03 -11.95
C ASN A 129 -3.28 8.78 -11.35
N VAL A 130 -3.59 8.47 -10.09
CA VAL A 130 -3.11 7.31 -9.34
C VAL A 130 -4.18 6.23 -9.30
N ALA A 131 -3.81 4.96 -9.48
CA ALA A 131 -4.76 3.85 -9.38
C ALA A 131 -5.28 3.73 -7.93
N PHE A 132 -6.60 3.55 -7.78
CA PHE A 132 -7.25 3.42 -6.48
C PHE A 132 -7.96 2.09 -6.35
N PHE A 133 -7.71 1.39 -5.24
CA PHE A 133 -8.31 0.10 -4.95
C PHE A 133 -8.97 0.13 -3.57
N PHE A 134 -10.29 0.00 -3.51
CA PHE A 134 -11.02 -0.20 -2.26
C PHE A 134 -11.25 -1.70 -2.07
N LYS A 135 -10.52 -2.31 -1.14
CA LYS A 135 -10.50 -3.76 -0.97
C LYS A 135 -11.73 -4.27 -0.21
N GLN A 136 -12.07 -3.63 0.92
CA GLN A 136 -13.21 -4.00 1.76
C GLN A 136 -13.40 -3.06 2.94
N TRP A 137 -14.59 -3.09 3.53
CA TRP A 137 -14.95 -2.34 4.74
C TRP A 137 -14.31 -2.87 6.03
N GLY A 138 -13.95 -4.14 6.11
CA GLY A 138 -13.51 -4.79 7.34
C GLY A 138 -14.69 -5.24 8.22
N ALA A 139 -14.54 -5.11 9.54
CA ALA A 139 -15.58 -5.55 10.49
C ALA A 139 -16.79 -4.59 10.59
N TRP A 140 -16.64 -3.33 10.18
CA TRP A 140 -17.69 -2.30 10.22
C TRP A 140 -18.15 -1.96 8.81
N GLY A 141 -19.44 -2.09 8.54
CA GLY A 141 -20.03 -1.67 7.26
C GLY A 141 -20.16 -0.15 7.14
N SER A 142 -20.51 0.33 5.93
CA SER A 142 -20.80 1.74 5.67
C SER A 142 -21.99 2.28 6.49
N ASP A 143 -22.88 1.42 6.94
CA ASP A 143 -24.03 1.69 7.79
C ASP A 143 -23.69 1.73 9.29
N GLY A 144 -22.42 1.57 9.66
CA GLY A 144 -21.96 1.55 11.04
C GLY A 144 -22.31 0.28 11.82
N ILE A 145 -22.74 -0.77 11.14
CA ILE A 145 -23.07 -2.05 11.79
C ILE A 145 -21.90 -3.02 11.68
N LYS A 146 -21.57 -3.65 12.80
CA LYS A 146 -20.48 -4.63 12.87
C LYS A 146 -20.95 -5.99 12.39
N ARG A 147 -20.28 -6.53 11.37
CA ARG A 147 -20.59 -7.83 10.74
C ARG A 147 -19.31 -8.53 10.31
N ASN A 148 -19.46 -9.72 9.73
CA ASN A 148 -18.37 -10.37 9.00
C ASN A 148 -17.93 -9.48 7.82
N LYS A 149 -16.62 -9.40 7.59
CA LYS A 149 -16.04 -8.59 6.50
C LYS A 149 -16.58 -8.95 5.10
N LYS A 150 -17.00 -10.21 4.88
CA LYS A 150 -17.61 -10.64 3.62
C LYS A 150 -18.99 -10.03 3.42
N GLU A 151 -19.78 -9.92 4.49
CA GLU A 151 -21.12 -9.32 4.49
C GLU A 151 -21.05 -7.82 4.25
N ASN A 152 -20.07 -7.13 4.86
CA ASN A 152 -19.87 -5.70 4.64
C ASN A 152 -19.37 -5.38 3.22
N GLY A 153 -18.71 -6.33 2.57
CA GLY A 153 -18.33 -6.24 1.16
C GLY A 153 -17.29 -5.18 0.84
N ALA A 154 -17.27 -4.79 -0.44
CA ALA A 154 -16.29 -3.87 -1.03
C ALA A 154 -16.94 -2.75 -1.87
N LEU A 155 -18.22 -2.44 -1.64
CA LEU A 155 -18.88 -1.32 -2.33
C LEU A 155 -18.65 -0.02 -1.57
N LEU A 156 -18.04 0.96 -2.23
CA LEU A 156 -17.89 2.33 -1.73
C LEU A 156 -18.88 3.23 -2.49
N LYS A 157 -19.88 3.78 -1.79
CA LYS A 157 -21.04 4.44 -2.42
C LYS A 157 -21.69 3.63 -3.55
N GLY A 158 -21.90 2.35 -3.31
CA GLY A 158 -22.53 1.44 -4.28
C GLY A 158 -21.67 1.10 -5.50
N LYS A 159 -20.38 1.47 -5.52
CA LYS A 159 -19.45 1.22 -6.64
C LYS A 159 -18.25 0.38 -6.22
N ILE A 160 -17.75 -0.43 -7.15
CA ILE A 160 -16.49 -1.13 -7.01
C ILE A 160 -15.35 -0.23 -7.52
N TYR A 161 -14.26 -0.17 -6.76
CA TYR A 161 -13.03 0.53 -7.13
C TYR A 161 -11.86 -0.45 -7.06
N HIS A 162 -11.56 -1.11 -8.16
CA HIS A 162 -10.51 -2.13 -8.27
C HIS A 162 -9.52 -1.77 -9.38
N ALA A 163 -9.01 -0.52 -9.38
CA ALA A 163 -7.98 -0.14 -10.33
C ALA A 163 -6.62 -0.69 -9.92
N TYR A 164 -5.87 -1.20 -10.88
CA TYR A 164 -4.48 -1.64 -10.73
C TYR A 164 -3.52 -0.66 -11.38
N PRO A 165 -2.27 -0.54 -10.88
CA PRO A 165 -1.29 0.34 -11.46
C PRO A 165 -0.82 -0.18 -12.82
N LYS A 166 -0.47 0.74 -13.71
CA LYS A 166 0.28 0.40 -14.93
C LYS A 166 1.77 0.33 -14.59
N GLU A 167 2.41 -0.78 -14.90
CA GLU A 167 3.86 -0.90 -14.72
C GLU A 167 4.60 0.07 -15.64
N LYS A 168 5.56 0.81 -15.09
CA LYS A 168 6.48 1.62 -15.87
C LYS A 168 7.38 0.69 -16.67
N LYS A 169 7.30 0.74 -17.99
CA LYS A 169 8.30 0.10 -18.85
C LYS A 169 9.60 0.91 -18.68
N LYS A 170 10.67 0.29 -18.16
CA LYS A 170 11.99 0.91 -18.24
C LYS A 170 12.32 1.06 -19.74
N ILE A 171 12.46 2.30 -20.19
CA ILE A 171 13.04 2.58 -21.50
C ILE A 171 14.51 2.21 -21.34
N VAL A 172 14.92 1.12 -21.95
CA VAL A 172 16.36 0.79 -22.10
C VAL A 172 16.85 1.74 -23.18
N ILE A 173 17.60 2.76 -22.76
CA ILE A 173 18.35 3.65 -23.66
C ILE A 173 19.67 2.96 -23.96
#